data_690ea652b86ffcc37c2898b77df08fec
#
_entry.id   690ea652b86ffcc37c2898b77df08fec
#
_cell.length_a   1.000
_cell.length_b   1.000
_cell.length_c   1.000
_cell.angle_alpha   90.00
_cell.angle_beta   90.00
_cell.angle_gamma   90.00
#
_symmetry.space_group_name_H-M   'P 1'
#
loop_
_entity.id
_entity.type
_entity.pdbx_description
1 polymer ?
#
loop_
_entity_poly.entity_id
_entity_poly.type
_entity_poly.pdbx_seq_one_letter_code
_entity_poly.pdbx_strand_id
1 'polypeptide(L)'
;MRALDFMVVGAQKSGTTALSGFLGEHPGIRMSEPKEVHAFDVEEKALSVENIEARYASAFDGKQHNYALLGEATPIYMYFTDIARQLHNYNPKLKLIVVLRNPVERAYSHYCMERERGNEHRPFWIALALEWLRLKKDSKPRGENSAHRLWSYRNRGYYSHQLEAIYKVFSRDQVHVISNEALREGQDATLDKIFDFLNVPREVIPGRLVFTLNTDVREVSVCRFLLRLAYRREIRRLQKYVDFSTDAWR
;
A
#
# COMPACT_ATOMS: atom_id res chain seq x y z
N MET A 1 -3.30 -21.18 -12.96
CA MET A 1 -3.06 -21.08 -11.49
C MET A 1 -4.37 -20.73 -10.78
N ARG A 2 -4.59 -21.10 -9.49
CA ARG A 2 -5.70 -20.58 -8.68
C ARG A 2 -5.54 -19.07 -8.51
N ALA A 3 -6.63 -18.30 -8.63
CA ALA A 3 -6.61 -16.86 -8.38
C ALA A 3 -6.26 -16.56 -6.92
N LEU A 4 -5.66 -15.38 -6.66
CA LEU A 4 -5.38 -14.93 -5.30
C LEU A 4 -6.68 -14.66 -4.54
N ASP A 5 -6.66 -14.92 -3.24
CA ASP A 5 -7.80 -14.72 -2.35
C ASP A 5 -7.81 -13.30 -1.77
N PHE A 6 -6.64 -12.72 -1.54
CA PHE A 6 -6.52 -11.33 -1.04
C PHE A 6 -5.23 -10.63 -1.51
N MET A 7 -5.24 -9.30 -1.44
CA MET A 7 -4.08 -8.46 -1.75
C MET A 7 -3.95 -7.30 -0.76
N VAL A 8 -2.71 -7.01 -0.33
CA VAL A 8 -2.37 -5.77 0.40
C VAL A 8 -1.99 -4.71 -0.63
N VAL A 9 -2.95 -3.87 -1.01
CA VAL A 9 -2.82 -2.96 -2.17
C VAL A 9 -2.28 -1.57 -1.84
N GLY A 10 -2.14 -1.23 -0.56
CA GLY A 10 -1.69 0.10 -0.15
C GLY A 10 -1.50 0.26 1.35
N ALA A 11 -1.02 1.41 1.74
CA ALA A 11 -0.29 2.39 0.95
C ALA A 11 1.22 2.19 1.11
N GLN A 12 1.99 2.53 0.10
CA GLN A 12 3.46 2.43 0.20
C GLN A 12 3.99 3.27 1.37
N LYS A 13 4.92 2.74 2.14
CA LYS A 13 5.51 3.34 3.36
C LYS A 13 4.55 3.42 4.57
N SER A 14 3.52 2.62 4.58
CA SER A 14 2.54 2.52 5.67
C SER A 14 2.65 1.24 6.52
N GLY A 15 3.70 0.43 6.36
CA GLY A 15 3.88 -0.80 7.15
C GLY A 15 3.43 -2.09 6.45
N THR A 16 3.16 -2.06 5.15
CA THR A 16 2.74 -3.23 4.36
C THR A 16 3.76 -4.37 4.36
N THR A 17 5.05 -4.08 4.55
CA THR A 17 6.10 -5.11 4.64
C THR A 17 5.98 -5.90 5.95
N ALA A 18 5.75 -5.20 7.07
CA ALA A 18 5.53 -5.86 8.34
C ALA A 18 4.25 -6.72 8.30
N LEU A 19 3.15 -6.14 7.79
CA LEU A 19 1.90 -6.89 7.65
C LEU A 19 2.06 -8.14 6.77
N SER A 20 2.72 -8.02 5.63
CA SER A 20 3.00 -9.17 4.76
C SER A 20 3.81 -10.26 5.48
N GLY A 21 4.79 -9.86 6.31
CA GLY A 21 5.54 -10.79 7.14
C GLY A 21 4.66 -11.51 8.14
N PHE A 22 3.82 -10.78 8.88
CA PHE A 22 2.89 -11.37 9.85
C PHE A 22 1.90 -12.34 9.19
N LEU A 23 1.32 -11.96 8.05
CA LEU A 23 0.41 -12.83 7.32
C LEU A 23 1.10 -14.09 6.79
N GLY A 24 2.37 -13.98 6.40
CA GLY A 24 3.16 -15.13 5.93
C GLY A 24 3.56 -16.14 7.03
N GLU A 25 3.44 -15.75 8.31
CA GLU A 25 3.65 -16.66 9.45
C GLU A 25 2.40 -17.46 9.81
N HIS A 26 1.24 -17.08 9.30
CA HIS A 26 0.00 -17.83 9.52
C HIS A 26 0.02 -19.16 8.74
N PRO A 27 -0.24 -20.32 9.38
CA PRO A 27 -0.10 -21.63 8.74
C PRO A 27 -1.05 -21.85 7.56
N GLY A 28 -2.18 -21.18 7.53
CA GLY A 28 -3.16 -21.27 6.44
C GLY A 28 -2.97 -20.26 5.31
N ILE A 29 -1.99 -19.35 5.41
CA ILE A 29 -1.78 -18.27 4.43
C ILE A 29 -0.43 -18.45 3.74
N ARG A 30 -0.42 -18.37 2.42
CA ARG A 30 0.80 -18.26 1.62
C ARG A 30 0.90 -16.87 1.00
N MET A 31 1.92 -16.11 1.33
CA MET A 31 2.27 -14.86 0.66
C MET A 31 3.18 -15.14 -0.54
N SER A 32 3.07 -14.29 -1.55
CA SER A 32 3.95 -14.33 -2.74
C SER A 32 5.41 -14.08 -2.41
N GLU A 33 6.32 -14.66 -3.19
CA GLU A 33 7.75 -14.46 -3.15
C GLU A 33 8.28 -14.26 -4.58
N PRO A 34 8.71 -13.04 -4.93
CA PRO A 34 8.88 -11.85 -4.08
C PRO A 34 7.54 -11.29 -3.54
N LYS A 35 7.65 -10.50 -2.48
CA LYS A 35 6.49 -9.84 -1.82
C LYS A 35 5.67 -9.01 -2.81
N GLU A 36 6.34 -8.17 -3.60
CA GLU A 36 5.74 -7.27 -4.59
C GLU A 36 5.88 -7.89 -5.98
N VAL A 37 4.80 -8.46 -6.50
CA VAL A 37 4.81 -9.17 -7.81
C VAL A 37 4.72 -8.20 -8.98
N HIS A 38 4.13 -7.00 -8.75
CA HIS A 38 3.96 -5.98 -9.78
C HIS A 38 3.22 -6.49 -11.04
N ALA A 39 2.17 -7.30 -10.84
CA ALA A 39 1.45 -7.90 -11.96
C ALA A 39 0.51 -6.91 -12.68
N PHE A 40 0.01 -5.88 -11.98
CA PHE A 40 -0.99 -4.95 -12.51
C PHE A 40 -0.49 -3.52 -12.76
N ASP A 41 0.62 -3.11 -12.17
CA ASP A 41 1.17 -1.76 -12.32
C ASP A 41 2.23 -1.64 -13.42
N VAL A 42 2.11 -2.46 -14.43
CA VAL A 42 2.92 -2.44 -15.66
C VAL A 42 2.21 -1.67 -16.77
N GLU A 43 2.89 -1.39 -17.86
CA GLU A 43 2.29 -0.78 -19.05
C GLU A 43 1.14 -1.66 -19.59
N GLU A 44 0.07 -1.03 -20.10
CA GLU A 44 -1.16 -1.70 -20.52
C GLU A 44 -0.93 -2.85 -21.51
N LYS A 45 0.07 -2.72 -22.39
CA LYS A 45 0.46 -3.76 -23.36
C LYS A 45 0.95 -5.07 -22.69
N ALA A 46 1.39 -5.02 -21.43
CA ALA A 46 1.86 -6.17 -20.68
C ALA A 46 0.78 -6.78 -19.78
N LEU A 47 -0.43 -6.20 -19.75
CA LEU A 47 -1.57 -6.67 -18.99
C LEU A 47 -2.38 -7.68 -19.80
N SER A 48 -1.86 -8.89 -19.95
CA SER A 48 -2.65 -10.03 -20.43
C SER A 48 -2.91 -11.01 -19.29
N VAL A 49 -3.97 -11.81 -19.40
CA VAL A 49 -4.29 -12.85 -18.41
C VAL A 49 -3.12 -13.82 -18.26
N GLU A 50 -2.55 -14.21 -19.37
CA GLU A 50 -1.41 -15.15 -19.43
C GLU A 50 -0.18 -14.57 -18.69
N ASN A 51 0.11 -13.28 -18.87
CA ASN A 51 1.24 -12.62 -18.21
C ASN A 51 1.02 -12.50 -16.69
N ILE A 52 -0.20 -12.18 -16.26
CA ILE A 52 -0.58 -12.11 -14.85
C ILE A 52 -0.45 -13.49 -14.22
N GLU A 53 -1.01 -14.52 -14.85
CA GLU A 53 -0.93 -15.90 -14.37
C GLU A 53 0.50 -16.42 -14.32
N ALA A 54 1.33 -16.12 -15.31
CA ALA A 54 2.73 -16.52 -15.35
C ALA A 54 3.54 -15.88 -14.19
N ARG A 55 3.31 -14.58 -13.91
CA ARG A 55 3.94 -13.88 -12.79
C ARG A 55 3.56 -14.50 -11.44
N TYR A 56 2.27 -14.79 -11.22
CA TYR A 56 1.83 -15.45 -9.99
C TYR A 56 2.28 -16.91 -9.90
N ALA A 57 2.29 -17.65 -11.00
CA ALA A 57 2.82 -19.01 -11.01
C ALA A 57 4.28 -19.04 -10.54
N SER A 58 5.10 -18.11 -11.02
CA SER A 58 6.49 -17.95 -10.57
C SER A 58 6.60 -17.54 -9.11
N ALA A 59 5.70 -16.66 -8.62
CA ALA A 59 5.77 -16.12 -7.26
C ALA A 59 5.33 -17.10 -6.16
N PHE A 60 4.75 -18.24 -6.49
CA PHE A 60 4.27 -19.24 -5.53
C PHE A 60 4.95 -20.62 -5.65
N ASP A 61 5.90 -20.82 -6.55
CA ASP A 61 6.72 -22.05 -6.73
C ASP A 61 5.92 -23.36 -6.72
N GLY A 62 4.70 -23.39 -7.27
CA GLY A 62 3.84 -24.56 -7.31
C GLY A 62 3.28 -25.04 -5.94
N LYS A 63 3.58 -24.34 -4.83
CA LYS A 63 3.14 -24.72 -3.47
C LYS A 63 1.75 -24.23 -3.07
N GLN A 64 1.03 -23.57 -3.98
CA GLN A 64 -0.26 -22.92 -3.71
C GLN A 64 -1.37 -23.88 -3.23
N HIS A 65 -1.26 -25.19 -3.51
CA HIS A 65 -2.28 -26.17 -3.14
C HIS A 65 -2.30 -26.56 -1.66
N ASN A 66 -1.23 -26.26 -0.93
CA ASN A 66 -1.07 -26.63 0.48
C ASN A 66 -1.64 -25.60 1.46
N TYR A 67 -2.15 -24.47 0.96
CA TYR A 67 -2.60 -23.34 1.78
C TYR A 67 -4.08 -23.02 1.53
N ALA A 68 -4.76 -22.58 2.59
CA ALA A 68 -6.15 -22.15 2.49
C ALA A 68 -6.29 -20.88 1.66
N LEU A 69 -5.41 -19.89 1.87
CA LEU A 69 -5.41 -18.60 1.18
C LEU A 69 -4.07 -18.29 0.54
N LEU A 70 -4.15 -17.64 -0.63
CA LEU A 70 -3.02 -17.05 -1.34
C LEU A 70 -3.13 -15.52 -1.33
N GLY A 71 -2.05 -14.85 -0.95
CA GLY A 71 -2.00 -13.40 -0.90
C GLY A 71 -0.73 -12.80 -1.48
N GLU A 72 -0.81 -11.54 -1.89
CA GLU A 72 0.34 -10.72 -2.26
C GLU A 72 0.29 -9.33 -1.62
N ALA A 73 1.41 -8.59 -1.67
CA ALA A 73 1.48 -7.24 -1.12
C ALA A 73 2.26 -6.29 -2.05
N THR A 74 1.57 -5.69 -3.00
CA THR A 74 2.11 -4.65 -3.90
C THR A 74 1.45 -3.30 -3.61
N PRO A 75 2.00 -2.48 -2.70
CA PRO A 75 1.31 -1.32 -2.14
C PRO A 75 1.18 -0.11 -3.07
N ILE A 76 1.70 -0.18 -4.26
CA ILE A 76 1.52 0.85 -5.28
C ILE A 76 0.19 0.71 -6.03
N TYR A 77 -0.47 -0.46 -5.98
CA TYR A 77 -1.71 -0.68 -6.71
C TYR A 77 -2.80 0.32 -6.35
N MET A 78 -2.96 0.64 -5.08
CA MET A 78 -3.91 1.64 -4.62
C MET A 78 -3.69 3.02 -5.25
N TYR A 79 -2.44 3.38 -5.53
CA TYR A 79 -2.09 4.69 -6.09
C TYR A 79 -2.59 4.87 -7.53
N PHE A 80 -2.54 3.85 -8.35
CA PHE A 80 -3.05 3.84 -9.71
C PHE A 80 -4.52 3.41 -9.69
N THR A 81 -5.43 4.37 -9.64
CA THR A 81 -6.85 4.16 -9.34
C THR A 81 -7.59 3.25 -10.32
N ASP A 82 -7.13 3.13 -11.54
CA ASP A 82 -7.67 2.24 -12.56
C ASP A 82 -7.33 0.76 -12.32
N ILE A 83 -6.30 0.47 -11.51
CA ILE A 83 -5.95 -0.90 -11.12
C ILE A 83 -7.09 -1.57 -10.33
N ALA A 84 -7.87 -0.82 -9.56
CA ALA A 84 -9.01 -1.39 -8.84
C ALA A 84 -9.96 -2.19 -9.75
N ARG A 85 -10.23 -1.68 -10.96
CA ARG A 85 -11.06 -2.38 -11.95
C ARG A 85 -10.36 -3.64 -12.50
N GLN A 86 -9.06 -3.57 -12.70
CA GLN A 86 -8.28 -4.71 -13.21
C GLN A 86 -8.23 -5.84 -12.16
N LEU A 87 -8.07 -5.50 -10.89
CA LEU A 87 -8.12 -6.45 -9.77
C LEU A 87 -9.48 -7.14 -9.68
N HIS A 88 -10.56 -6.38 -9.81
CA HIS A 88 -11.91 -6.95 -9.80
C HIS A 88 -12.17 -7.87 -11.01
N ASN A 89 -11.69 -7.50 -12.19
CA ASN A 89 -11.79 -8.35 -13.39
C ASN A 89 -10.97 -9.64 -13.23
N TYR A 90 -9.83 -9.57 -12.56
CA TYR A 90 -8.99 -10.74 -12.25
C TYR A 90 -9.70 -11.70 -11.27
N ASN A 91 -10.25 -11.18 -10.19
CA ASN A 91 -11.05 -11.95 -9.23
C ASN A 91 -12.12 -11.08 -8.57
N PRO A 92 -13.41 -11.21 -8.96
CA PRO A 92 -14.50 -10.46 -8.35
C PRO A 92 -14.71 -10.74 -6.85
N LYS A 93 -14.17 -11.84 -6.32
CA LYS A 93 -14.24 -12.23 -4.89
C LYS A 93 -13.00 -11.81 -4.12
N LEU A 94 -12.04 -11.12 -4.75
CA LEU A 94 -10.80 -10.71 -4.13
C LEU A 94 -11.06 -9.83 -2.91
N LYS A 95 -10.37 -10.10 -1.81
CA LYS A 95 -10.36 -9.25 -0.62
C LYS A 95 -9.16 -8.31 -0.65
N LEU A 96 -9.37 -7.05 -0.34
CA LEU A 96 -8.33 -6.02 -0.33
C LEU A 96 -8.02 -5.56 1.10
N ILE A 97 -6.75 -5.51 1.43
CA ILE A 97 -6.27 -4.94 2.69
C ILE A 97 -5.50 -3.65 2.38
N VAL A 98 -5.82 -2.60 3.11
CA VAL A 98 -5.17 -1.29 2.98
C VAL A 98 -4.64 -0.86 4.33
N VAL A 99 -3.35 -0.62 4.42
CA VAL A 99 -2.71 -0.01 5.60
C VAL A 99 -2.46 1.45 5.30
N LEU A 100 -3.03 2.34 6.08
CA LEU A 100 -2.81 3.78 5.98
C LEU A 100 -1.91 4.28 7.12
N ARG A 101 -1.20 5.35 6.87
CA ARG A 101 -0.36 6.06 7.82
C ARG A 101 -0.61 7.55 7.71
N ASN A 102 -0.31 8.30 8.76
CA ASN A 102 -0.30 9.76 8.66
C ASN A 102 0.38 10.18 7.34
N PRO A 103 -0.33 10.89 6.42
CA PRO A 103 0.18 11.14 5.07
C PRO A 103 1.43 12.02 5.04
N VAL A 104 1.65 12.85 6.07
CA VAL A 104 2.87 13.65 6.23
C VAL A 104 4.06 12.74 6.52
N GLU A 105 3.90 11.81 7.48
CA GLU A 105 4.93 10.85 7.86
C GLU A 105 5.24 9.88 6.71
N ARG A 106 4.21 9.46 5.98
CA ARG A 106 4.37 8.61 4.80
C ARG A 106 5.18 9.32 3.70
N ALA A 107 4.85 10.61 3.41
CA ALA A 107 5.55 11.38 2.39
C ALA A 107 7.04 11.52 2.70
N TYR A 108 7.37 11.81 3.95
CA TYR A 108 8.77 11.91 4.38
C TYR A 108 9.47 10.54 4.34
N SER A 109 8.82 9.48 4.80
CA SER A 109 9.37 8.11 4.72
C SER A 109 9.63 7.66 3.27
N HIS A 110 8.81 8.09 2.32
CA HIS A 110 9.03 7.84 0.89
C HIS A 110 10.25 8.62 0.37
N TYR A 111 10.36 9.89 0.72
CA TYR A 111 11.52 10.70 0.37
C TYR A 111 12.84 10.09 0.89
N CYS A 112 12.87 9.69 2.17
CA CYS A 112 14.05 9.05 2.75
C CYS A 112 14.43 7.77 1.99
N MET A 113 13.47 6.94 1.66
CA MET A 113 13.70 5.72 0.87
C MET A 113 14.31 6.02 -0.50
N GLU A 114 13.81 7.03 -1.21
CA GLU A 114 14.36 7.38 -2.52
C GLU A 114 15.73 8.05 -2.43
N ARG A 115 16.02 8.74 -1.30
CA ARG A 115 17.36 9.21 -0.96
C ARG A 115 18.35 8.06 -0.77
N GLU A 116 17.98 7.07 0.02
CA GLU A 116 18.81 5.88 0.28
C GLU A 116 19.09 5.08 -1.00
N ARG A 117 18.11 5.04 -1.92
CA ARG A 117 18.24 4.39 -3.23
C ARG A 117 19.04 5.21 -4.26
N GLY A 118 19.40 6.44 -3.94
CA GLY A 118 20.09 7.34 -4.86
C GLY A 118 19.19 7.97 -5.94
N ASN A 119 17.87 7.88 -5.82
CA ASN A 119 16.92 8.42 -6.79
C ASN A 119 16.52 9.88 -6.49
N GLU A 120 16.82 10.39 -5.28
CA GLU A 120 16.60 11.79 -4.90
C GLU A 120 17.84 12.38 -4.23
N HIS A 121 18.31 13.50 -4.76
CA HIS A 121 19.51 14.20 -4.25
C HIS A 121 19.17 15.57 -3.64
N ARG A 122 17.95 16.04 -3.82
CA ARG A 122 17.52 17.37 -3.37
C ARG A 122 17.00 17.32 -1.93
N PRO A 123 17.12 18.43 -1.18
CA PRO A 123 16.43 18.56 0.11
C PRO A 123 14.93 18.36 -0.02
N PHE A 124 14.27 17.90 1.05
CA PHE A 124 12.88 17.52 1.03
C PHE A 124 11.91 18.62 0.54
N TRP A 125 12.16 19.86 0.94
CA TRP A 125 11.33 21.00 0.51
C TRP A 125 11.41 21.26 -1.01
N ILE A 126 12.60 21.11 -1.63
CA ILE A 126 12.74 21.21 -3.08
C ILE A 126 12.07 20.02 -3.77
N ALA A 127 12.26 18.82 -3.25
CA ALA A 127 11.65 17.61 -3.78
C ALA A 127 10.12 17.72 -3.81
N LEU A 128 9.50 18.24 -2.74
CA LEU A 128 8.05 18.52 -2.67
C LEU A 128 7.60 19.61 -3.64
N ALA A 129 8.36 20.69 -3.77
CA ALA A 129 8.03 21.78 -4.69
C ALA A 129 8.07 21.33 -6.17
N LEU A 130 9.02 20.46 -6.49
CA LEU A 130 9.19 19.93 -7.85
C LEU A 130 8.26 18.77 -8.19
N GLU A 131 7.64 18.13 -7.20
CA GLU A 131 6.82 16.94 -7.40
C GLU A 131 5.76 17.14 -8.49
N TRP A 132 4.95 18.20 -8.40
CA TRP A 132 3.89 18.46 -9.37
C TRP A 132 4.44 18.56 -10.81
N LEU A 133 5.56 19.24 -11.01
CA LEU A 133 6.17 19.40 -12.32
C LEU A 133 6.71 18.07 -12.86
N ARG A 134 7.32 17.27 -11.99
CA ARG A 134 7.83 15.93 -12.33
C ARG A 134 6.70 15.00 -12.76
N LEU A 135 5.63 14.93 -11.98
CA LEU A 135 4.46 14.10 -12.28
C LEU A 135 3.76 14.53 -13.57
N LYS A 136 3.60 15.86 -13.79
CA LYS A 136 2.96 16.37 -15.00
C LYS A 136 3.74 16.09 -16.28
N LYS A 137 5.08 16.03 -16.21
CA LYS A 137 5.95 15.75 -17.35
C LYS A 137 6.12 14.25 -17.62
N ASP A 138 5.65 13.39 -16.73
CA ASP A 138 5.80 11.94 -16.85
C ASP A 138 4.83 11.39 -17.89
N SER A 139 5.37 11.00 -19.03
CA SER A 139 4.60 10.42 -20.13
C SER A 139 4.32 8.91 -19.96
N LYS A 140 4.99 8.27 -18.99
CA LYS A 140 4.87 6.83 -18.73
C LYS A 140 4.71 6.55 -17.23
N PRO A 141 3.56 6.89 -16.62
CA PRO A 141 3.35 6.83 -15.18
C PRO A 141 3.65 5.45 -14.54
N ARG A 142 3.53 4.38 -15.30
CA ARG A 142 3.79 2.99 -14.85
C ARG A 142 5.16 2.47 -15.21
N GLY A 143 5.96 3.25 -15.95
CA GLY A 143 7.35 2.91 -16.25
C GLY A 143 8.16 2.68 -14.97
N GLU A 144 9.15 1.81 -15.04
CA GLU A 144 9.98 1.42 -13.89
C GLU A 144 10.61 2.61 -13.17
N ASN A 145 11.11 3.58 -13.94
CA ASN A 145 11.74 4.80 -13.42
C ASN A 145 10.81 6.04 -13.52
N SER A 146 9.51 5.84 -13.51
CA SER A 146 8.55 6.93 -13.65
C SER A 146 8.56 7.88 -12.45
N ALA A 147 8.26 9.16 -12.71
CA ALA A 147 8.10 10.15 -11.64
C ALA A 147 7.02 9.74 -10.64
N HIS A 148 5.95 9.08 -11.12
CA HIS A 148 4.89 8.54 -10.29
C HIS A 148 5.38 7.43 -9.35
N ARG A 149 6.39 6.64 -9.72
CA ARG A 149 6.97 5.63 -8.84
C ARG A 149 7.95 6.24 -7.84
N LEU A 150 8.82 7.14 -8.30
CA LEU A 150 9.96 7.61 -7.53
C LEU A 150 9.64 8.84 -6.68
N TRP A 151 8.86 9.81 -7.19
CA TRP A 151 8.77 11.15 -6.61
C TRP A 151 7.36 11.63 -6.26
N SER A 152 6.37 10.74 -6.17
CA SER A 152 5.00 11.09 -5.76
C SER A 152 4.84 11.15 -4.23
N TYR A 153 5.66 12.00 -3.60
CA TYR A 153 5.73 12.11 -2.14
C TYR A 153 4.41 12.56 -1.52
N ARG A 154 3.89 13.71 -1.93
CA ARG A 154 2.60 14.24 -1.48
C ARG A 154 1.43 13.56 -2.17
N ASN A 155 1.54 13.32 -3.47
CA ASN A 155 0.41 12.87 -4.28
C ASN A 155 -0.17 11.54 -3.79
N ARG A 156 0.65 10.57 -3.37
CA ARG A 156 0.20 9.29 -2.80
C ARG A 156 -0.50 9.40 -1.45
N GLY A 157 -0.42 10.52 -0.76
CA GLY A 157 -1.10 10.75 0.50
C GLY A 157 -2.56 11.19 0.36
N TYR A 158 -3.07 11.38 -0.85
CA TYR A 158 -4.49 11.67 -1.10
C TYR A 158 -5.30 10.36 -1.15
N TYR A 159 -5.45 9.72 0.01
CA TYR A 159 -6.06 8.40 0.18
C TYR A 159 -7.53 8.35 -0.15
N SER A 160 -8.29 9.43 0.13
CA SER A 160 -9.75 9.45 -0.08
C SER A 160 -10.11 9.20 -1.54
N HIS A 161 -9.37 9.79 -2.48
CA HIS A 161 -9.58 9.57 -3.91
C HIS A 161 -9.24 8.14 -4.34
N GLN A 162 -8.19 7.56 -3.74
CA GLN A 162 -7.76 6.19 -4.03
C GLN A 162 -8.76 5.18 -3.47
N LEU A 163 -9.23 5.36 -2.23
CA LEU A 163 -10.27 4.52 -1.63
C LEU A 163 -11.62 4.68 -2.35
N GLU A 164 -11.97 5.90 -2.77
CA GLU A 164 -13.17 6.11 -3.59
C GLU A 164 -13.14 5.27 -4.87
N ALA A 165 -11.99 5.20 -5.55
CA ALA A 165 -11.84 4.39 -6.75
C ALA A 165 -11.99 2.87 -6.45
N ILE A 166 -11.45 2.40 -5.33
CA ILE A 166 -11.61 1.02 -4.86
C ILE A 166 -13.08 0.73 -4.57
N TYR A 167 -13.77 1.57 -3.78
CA TYR A 167 -15.16 1.37 -3.41
C TYR A 167 -16.19 1.58 -4.54
N LYS A 168 -15.79 2.11 -5.68
CA LYS A 168 -16.61 2.09 -6.90
C LYS A 168 -16.71 0.71 -7.54
N VAL A 169 -15.83 -0.20 -7.18
CA VAL A 169 -15.69 -1.51 -7.82
C VAL A 169 -15.87 -2.65 -6.82
N PHE A 170 -15.28 -2.51 -5.62
CA PHE A 170 -15.38 -3.48 -4.53
C PHE A 170 -16.39 -3.03 -3.49
N SER A 171 -17.14 -3.99 -2.95
CA SER A 171 -18.05 -3.75 -1.83
C SER A 171 -17.25 -3.50 -0.53
N ARG A 172 -17.91 -2.91 0.47
CA ARG A 172 -17.21 -2.58 1.73
C ARG A 172 -16.73 -3.80 2.50
N ASP A 173 -17.44 -4.91 2.41
CA ASP A 173 -17.08 -6.19 3.01
C ASP A 173 -15.88 -6.89 2.34
N GLN A 174 -15.49 -6.43 1.16
CA GLN A 174 -14.28 -6.88 0.47
C GLN A 174 -13.04 -6.02 0.76
N VAL A 175 -13.16 -4.91 1.50
CA VAL A 175 -12.06 -3.97 1.72
C VAL A 175 -11.86 -3.71 3.20
N HIS A 176 -10.73 -4.13 3.75
CA HIS A 176 -10.36 -3.87 5.14
C HIS A 176 -9.27 -2.81 5.23
N VAL A 177 -9.60 -1.67 5.85
CA VAL A 177 -8.68 -0.53 6.00
C VAL A 177 -8.23 -0.42 7.45
N ILE A 178 -6.93 -0.45 7.68
CA ILE A 178 -6.31 -0.30 9.00
C ILE A 178 -5.34 0.87 9.05
N SER A 179 -5.07 1.40 10.23
CA SER A 179 -3.99 2.37 10.42
C SER A 179 -2.67 1.68 10.76
N ASN A 180 -1.56 2.29 10.39
CA ASN A 180 -0.22 1.85 10.77
C ASN A 180 -0.03 1.89 12.29
N GLU A 181 -0.63 2.88 12.93
CA GLU A 181 -0.62 3.05 14.38
C GLU A 181 -1.29 1.84 15.07
N ALA A 182 -2.47 1.41 14.61
CA ALA A 182 -3.15 0.23 15.14
C ALA A 182 -2.31 -1.04 14.99
N LEU A 183 -1.62 -1.19 13.85
CA LEU A 183 -0.73 -2.35 13.63
C LEU A 183 0.50 -2.33 14.54
N ARG A 184 0.98 -1.15 14.94
CA ARG A 184 2.17 -0.99 15.81
C ARG A 184 1.86 -1.09 17.29
N GLU A 185 0.74 -0.54 17.72
CA GLU A 185 0.37 -0.37 19.13
C GLU A 185 -0.52 -1.50 19.64
N GLY A 186 -1.25 -2.18 18.72
CA GLY A 186 -2.15 -3.28 19.04
C GLY A 186 -2.07 -4.36 17.98
N GLN A 187 -0.88 -4.93 17.76
CA GLN A 187 -0.62 -5.92 16.71
C GLN A 187 -1.62 -7.07 16.75
N ASP A 188 -1.75 -7.75 17.89
CA ASP A 188 -2.59 -8.95 18.01
C ASP A 188 -4.05 -8.65 17.70
N ALA A 189 -4.61 -7.60 18.31
CA ALA A 189 -5.99 -7.18 18.06
C ALA A 189 -6.23 -6.73 16.61
N THR A 190 -5.21 -6.21 15.96
CA THR A 190 -5.29 -5.81 14.54
C THR A 190 -5.22 -7.02 13.63
N LEU A 191 -4.33 -7.97 13.93
CA LEU A 191 -4.22 -9.24 13.18
C LEU A 191 -5.47 -10.09 13.34
N ASP A 192 -6.06 -10.17 14.55
CA ASP A 192 -7.32 -10.87 14.77
C ASP A 192 -8.44 -10.38 13.85
N LYS A 193 -8.59 -9.03 13.71
CA LYS A 193 -9.57 -8.44 12.78
C LYS A 193 -9.28 -8.78 11.32
N ILE A 194 -8.00 -8.86 10.94
CA ILE A 194 -7.61 -9.25 9.59
C ILE A 194 -7.91 -10.74 9.37
N PHE A 195 -7.64 -11.62 10.34
CA PHE A 195 -7.94 -13.03 10.24
C PHE A 195 -9.46 -13.28 10.15
N ASP A 196 -10.25 -12.58 10.96
CA ASP A 196 -11.72 -12.59 10.86
C ASP A 196 -12.19 -12.13 9.46
N PHE A 197 -11.63 -11.02 8.97
CA PHE A 197 -11.93 -10.51 7.63
C PHE A 197 -11.56 -11.51 6.53
N LEU A 198 -10.43 -12.19 6.67
CA LEU A 198 -9.99 -13.21 5.71
C LEU A 198 -10.73 -14.55 5.85
N ASN A 199 -11.49 -14.75 6.94
CA ASN A 199 -12.16 -16.00 7.31
C ASN A 199 -11.17 -17.16 7.56
N VAL A 200 -10.07 -16.88 8.26
CA VAL A 200 -9.13 -17.89 8.76
C VAL A 200 -9.11 -17.90 10.28
N PRO A 201 -8.70 -19.02 10.93
CA PRO A 201 -8.54 -19.07 12.37
C PRO A 201 -7.60 -17.96 12.87
N ARG A 202 -7.83 -17.44 14.07
CA ARG A 202 -6.91 -16.50 14.70
C ARG A 202 -5.67 -17.25 15.19
N GLU A 203 -4.51 -16.68 14.90
CA GLU A 203 -3.21 -17.23 15.29
C GLU A 203 -2.39 -16.15 16.01
N VAL A 204 -1.66 -16.58 17.04
CA VAL A 204 -0.72 -15.69 17.75
C VAL A 204 0.56 -15.59 16.94
N ILE A 205 0.77 -14.45 16.32
CA ILE A 205 1.97 -14.18 15.53
C ILE A 205 2.98 -13.44 16.39
N PRO A 206 4.22 -13.96 16.58
CA PRO A 206 5.23 -13.30 17.38
C PRO A 206 5.48 -11.86 16.93
N GLY A 207 5.51 -10.92 17.88
CA GLY A 207 5.77 -9.52 17.63
C GLY A 207 7.15 -9.31 16.99
N ARG A 208 7.19 -8.66 15.82
CA ARG A 208 8.44 -8.23 15.20
C ARG A 208 8.59 -6.72 15.33
N LEU A 209 9.83 -6.27 15.53
CA LEU A 209 10.15 -4.85 15.51
C LEU A 209 9.80 -4.29 14.12
N VAL A 210 8.80 -3.44 14.08
CA VAL A 210 8.48 -2.66 12.88
C VAL A 210 9.51 -1.56 12.76
N PHE A 211 10.36 -1.60 11.75
CA PHE A 211 11.39 -0.58 11.53
C PHE A 211 10.74 0.80 11.38
N THR A 212 10.99 1.67 12.34
CA THR A 212 10.77 3.10 12.23
C THR A 212 12.06 3.74 11.76
N LEU A 213 12.06 4.39 10.61
CA LEU A 213 13.15 5.27 10.24
C LEU A 213 13.24 6.39 11.29
N ASN A 214 14.38 6.47 11.99
CA ASN A 214 14.72 7.63 12.81
C ASN A 214 14.85 8.84 11.87
N THR A 215 13.86 9.71 11.91
CA THR A 215 13.81 10.90 11.08
C THR A 215 14.45 12.04 11.82
N ASP A 216 15.52 12.62 11.27
CA ASP A 216 16.13 13.84 11.81
C ASP A 216 15.13 15.00 11.72
N VAL A 217 14.67 15.46 12.89
CA VAL A 217 13.42 16.22 13.07
C VAL A 217 13.56 17.70 12.65
N ARG A 218 14.77 18.23 12.55
CA ARG A 218 15.00 19.68 12.45
C ARG A 218 14.79 20.28 11.05
N GLU A 219 15.20 19.62 9.99
CA GLU A 219 15.01 20.12 8.61
C GLU A 219 13.56 20.02 8.10
N VAL A 220 12.71 19.31 8.81
CA VAL A 220 11.40 18.88 8.29
C VAL A 220 10.22 19.67 8.85
N SER A 221 10.44 20.50 9.89
CA SER A 221 9.32 21.15 10.63
C SER A 221 8.43 22.04 9.75
N VAL A 222 9.02 22.87 8.90
CA VAL A 222 8.26 23.74 7.98
C VAL A 222 7.51 22.90 6.92
N CYS A 223 8.19 21.91 6.34
CA CYS A 223 7.57 21.01 5.35
C CYS A 223 6.41 20.22 5.96
N ARG A 224 6.56 19.75 7.20
CA ARG A 224 5.49 19.05 7.94
C ARG A 224 4.29 19.97 8.15
N PHE A 225 4.51 21.20 8.56
CA PHE A 225 3.44 22.18 8.74
C PHE A 225 2.70 22.43 7.41
N LEU A 226 3.41 22.69 6.32
CA LEU A 226 2.82 22.90 5.01
C LEU A 226 2.06 21.67 4.50
N LEU A 227 2.60 20.47 4.70
CA LEU A 227 1.93 19.24 4.34
C LEU A 227 0.66 19.00 5.18
N ARG A 228 0.67 19.30 6.48
CA ARG A 228 -0.54 19.23 7.34
C ARG A 228 -1.63 20.16 6.80
N LEU A 229 -1.27 21.40 6.43
CA LEU A 229 -2.24 22.32 5.81
C LEU A 229 -2.77 21.76 4.49
N ALA A 230 -1.90 21.23 3.64
CA ALA A 230 -2.29 20.64 2.35
C ALA A 230 -3.22 19.43 2.51
N TYR A 231 -2.99 18.59 3.54
CA TYR A 231 -3.81 17.41 3.81
C TYR A 231 -5.04 17.66 4.68
N ARG A 232 -5.23 18.86 5.23
CA ARG A 232 -6.33 19.14 6.16
C ARG A 232 -7.72 18.80 5.61
N ARG A 233 -7.97 19.08 4.33
CA ARG A 233 -9.23 18.72 3.66
C ARG A 233 -9.29 17.23 3.35
N GLU A 234 -8.18 16.65 2.95
CA GLU A 234 -8.02 15.25 2.64
C GLU A 234 -8.31 14.36 3.87
N ILE A 235 -7.69 14.66 5.01
CA ILE A 235 -7.89 13.92 6.26
C ILE A 235 -9.36 13.94 6.71
N ARG A 236 -10.05 15.09 6.57
CA ARG A 236 -11.49 15.17 6.84
C ARG A 236 -12.32 14.34 5.87
N ARG A 237 -11.95 14.31 4.61
CA ARG A 237 -12.63 13.55 3.57
C ARG A 237 -12.41 12.04 3.75
N LEU A 238 -11.21 11.65 4.15
CA LEU A 238 -10.81 10.28 4.41
C LEU A 238 -11.67 9.61 5.49
N GLN A 239 -12.14 10.35 6.49
CA GLN A 239 -12.99 9.83 7.56
C GLN A 239 -14.29 9.16 7.07
N LYS A 240 -14.74 9.45 5.85
CA LYS A 240 -15.90 8.79 5.22
C LYS A 240 -15.62 7.35 4.78
N TYR A 241 -14.34 6.98 4.69
CA TYR A 241 -13.88 5.72 4.10
C TYR A 241 -13.20 4.79 5.10
N VAL A 242 -12.97 5.25 6.33
CA VAL A 242 -12.25 4.50 7.37
C VAL A 242 -13.03 4.46 8.67
N ASP A 243 -12.87 3.38 9.44
CA ASP A 243 -13.59 3.15 10.70
C ASP A 243 -12.76 3.54 11.94
N PHE A 244 -11.57 4.11 11.75
CA PHE A 244 -10.72 4.64 12.82
C PHE A 244 -10.62 6.16 12.77
N SER A 245 -10.32 6.81 13.91
CA SER A 245 -10.13 8.26 13.95
C SER A 245 -8.84 8.68 13.25
N THR A 246 -8.95 9.71 12.42
CA THR A 246 -7.80 10.38 11.77
C THR A 246 -7.42 11.71 12.46
N ASP A 247 -7.95 11.98 13.65
CA ASP A 247 -7.73 13.24 14.36
C ASP A 247 -6.26 13.47 14.72
N ALA A 248 -5.54 12.42 15.08
CA ALA A 248 -4.10 12.48 15.35
C ALA A 248 -3.24 12.85 14.11
N TRP A 249 -3.82 12.84 12.91
CA TRP A 249 -3.11 13.19 11.67
C TRP A 249 -3.24 14.66 11.27
N ARG A 250 -4.09 15.44 11.98
CA ARG A 250 -4.35 16.87 11.70
C ARG A 250 -3.26 17.82 12.20
#